data_9cf143e3536cb8e850a98e2d54d6dc34
#
_entry.id   9cf143e3536cb8e850a98e2d54d6dc34
#
_cell.length_a   1.000
_cell.length_b   1.000
_cell.length_c   1.000
_cell.angle_alpha   90.00
_cell.angle_beta   90.00
_cell.angle_gamma   90.00
#
_symmetry.space_group_name_H-M   'P 1'
#
loop_
_entity.id
_entity.type
_entity.pdbx_description
1 polymer ?
#
loop_
_entity_poly.entity_id
_entity_poly.type
_entity_poly.pdbx_seq_one_letter_code
_entity_poly.pdbx_strand_id
1 'polypeptide(L)'
;MNTTRPIRRALLSVSDKTGIVEFASALAERGVDILSTGGTARLLIEQGITVTEVSDYTGFPEMMDGRVKTLHPKVHGGILGRRGQDDQVMTQHGIQPIDMVVVNLYPFADTVAKKDCTLADAIENIDIGGPTMVRSAAKNHKDVAIVVNAASYQRVIAEMDTQQNSLTQETRFDLAIAAFEHTAAYDGMIANYFGTMVPTYGENSEGDENSLFPRTFNQQLIKKQDMRYGENSHQQAAFYVEALPQEASVATAQQIQGKALSFNNIADTDAALECVKEFSEPACVIVKHANPCGVALGENILEAYQRAYKTDPTSAFGGIIAFNRELDAETAQTIIEKQFVEVIIAPSVSSDAINIVAAKKNVRLLECGQWSTKTTGFDLKRVNGGLLVQDRDQGMVELSDLQVVSERQPTDAELKDALFCWKVAKYVKSNAIVYAKGDMTIGVGAGQMSRVYSAKIAGIKAADEGLEVEG
;
A
#
# COMPACT_ATOMS: atom_id res chain seq x y z
N MET A 1 -34.86 -10.28 8.68
CA MET A 1 -34.98 -11.62 8.06
C MET A 1 -33.84 -11.72 7.05
N ASN A 2 -32.95 -12.68 7.25
CA ASN A 2 -31.85 -12.94 6.30
C ASN A 2 -32.48 -13.52 5.01
N THR A 3 -32.60 -12.72 3.97
CA THR A 3 -33.13 -13.19 2.68
C THR A 3 -31.99 -13.72 1.83
N THR A 4 -31.87 -15.04 1.77
CA THR A 4 -30.99 -15.71 0.81
C THR A 4 -31.58 -15.63 -0.59
N ARG A 5 -30.73 -15.57 -1.61
CA ARG A 5 -31.15 -15.58 -3.01
C ARG A 5 -30.40 -16.69 -3.76
N PRO A 6 -31.10 -17.63 -4.38
CA PRO A 6 -30.48 -18.72 -5.14
C PRO A 6 -29.83 -18.17 -6.41
N ILE A 7 -28.64 -18.69 -6.68
CA ILE A 7 -27.90 -18.39 -7.91
C ILE A 7 -28.28 -19.45 -8.95
N ARG A 8 -28.99 -19.04 -10.00
CA ARG A 8 -29.42 -19.90 -11.09
C ARG A 8 -28.71 -19.58 -12.40
N ARG A 9 -28.30 -18.32 -12.57
CA ARG A 9 -27.58 -17.88 -13.77
C ARG A 9 -26.47 -16.91 -13.39
N ALA A 10 -25.28 -17.18 -13.92
CA ALA A 10 -24.11 -16.34 -13.73
C ALA A 10 -23.57 -15.81 -15.06
N LEU A 11 -23.14 -14.55 -15.10
CA LEU A 11 -22.43 -13.96 -16.23
C LEU A 11 -20.96 -13.81 -15.85
N LEU A 12 -20.07 -14.48 -16.59
CA LEU A 12 -18.63 -14.51 -16.37
C LEU A 12 -17.91 -13.81 -17.51
N SER A 13 -17.22 -12.72 -17.21
CA SER A 13 -16.42 -11.95 -18.17
C SER A 13 -15.21 -11.35 -17.48
N VAL A 14 -14.12 -12.07 -17.46
CA VAL A 14 -12.91 -11.69 -16.73
C VAL A 14 -11.72 -11.45 -17.67
N SER A 15 -10.90 -10.46 -17.38
CA SER A 15 -9.63 -10.21 -18.04
C SER A 15 -8.54 -11.12 -17.42
N ASP A 16 -8.33 -11.04 -16.11
CA ASP A 16 -7.53 -12.00 -15.36
C ASP A 16 -8.29 -13.31 -15.19
N LYS A 17 -7.69 -14.40 -15.70
CA LYS A 17 -8.28 -15.75 -15.73
C LYS A 17 -7.97 -16.59 -14.49
N THR A 18 -7.30 -16.03 -13.49
CA THR A 18 -6.91 -16.75 -12.28
C THR A 18 -8.11 -17.38 -11.58
N GLY A 19 -8.11 -18.72 -11.43
CA GLY A 19 -9.12 -19.49 -10.73
C GLY A 19 -10.52 -19.50 -11.37
N ILE A 20 -10.70 -18.93 -12.57
CA ILE A 20 -12.04 -18.84 -13.20
C ILE A 20 -12.57 -20.19 -13.67
N VAL A 21 -11.69 -21.10 -14.08
CA VAL A 21 -12.10 -22.44 -14.56
C VAL A 21 -12.67 -23.25 -13.41
N GLU A 22 -11.97 -23.32 -12.29
CA GLU A 22 -12.40 -24.03 -11.09
C GLU A 22 -13.69 -23.42 -10.52
N PHE A 23 -13.79 -22.08 -10.52
CA PHE A 23 -14.99 -21.39 -10.08
C PHE A 23 -16.19 -21.68 -10.99
N ALA A 24 -16.02 -21.62 -12.31
CA ALA A 24 -17.07 -21.89 -13.28
C ALA A 24 -17.50 -23.38 -13.24
N SER A 25 -16.56 -24.33 -13.08
CA SER A 25 -16.87 -25.75 -12.88
C SER A 25 -17.73 -25.96 -11.64
N ALA A 26 -17.36 -25.33 -10.53
CA ALA A 26 -18.12 -25.41 -9.28
C ALA A 26 -19.54 -24.83 -9.42
N LEU A 27 -19.72 -23.76 -10.20
CA LEU A 27 -21.06 -23.22 -10.51
C LEU A 27 -21.87 -24.18 -11.39
N ALA A 28 -21.25 -24.74 -12.44
CA ALA A 28 -21.90 -25.67 -13.35
C ALA A 28 -22.36 -26.96 -12.63
N GLU A 29 -21.54 -27.52 -11.75
CA GLU A 29 -21.88 -28.69 -10.91
C GLU A 29 -23.10 -28.43 -10.02
N ARG A 30 -23.37 -27.17 -9.67
CA ARG A 30 -24.54 -26.74 -8.89
C ARG A 30 -25.75 -26.39 -9.76
N GLY A 31 -25.66 -26.66 -11.08
CA GLY A 31 -26.75 -26.40 -12.02
C GLY A 31 -26.94 -24.90 -12.34
N VAL A 32 -25.91 -24.09 -12.19
CA VAL A 32 -25.96 -22.66 -12.57
C VAL A 32 -25.69 -22.52 -14.06
N ASP A 33 -26.63 -21.87 -14.79
CA ASP A 33 -26.42 -21.49 -16.18
C ASP A 33 -25.34 -20.46 -16.34
N ILE A 34 -24.34 -20.70 -17.19
CA ILE A 34 -23.23 -19.80 -17.40
C ILE A 34 -23.38 -19.03 -18.70
N LEU A 35 -23.47 -17.71 -18.60
CA LEU A 35 -23.30 -16.78 -19.72
C LEU A 35 -21.84 -16.28 -19.70
N SER A 36 -21.22 -16.15 -20.88
CA SER A 36 -19.86 -15.61 -20.96
C SER A 36 -19.58 -14.92 -22.30
N THR A 37 -18.45 -14.22 -22.39
CA THR A 37 -18.05 -13.47 -23.57
C THR A 37 -16.61 -13.76 -23.98
N GLY A 38 -16.33 -13.69 -25.28
CA GLY A 38 -15.00 -13.62 -25.87
C GLY A 38 -14.01 -14.65 -25.33
N GLY A 39 -12.85 -14.19 -24.85
CA GLY A 39 -11.77 -15.08 -24.37
C GLY A 39 -12.14 -15.88 -23.10
N THR A 40 -13.05 -15.39 -22.26
CA THR A 40 -13.54 -16.18 -21.11
C THR A 40 -14.42 -17.32 -21.56
N ALA A 41 -15.38 -17.08 -22.47
CA ALA A 41 -16.24 -18.14 -23.03
C ALA A 41 -15.41 -19.23 -23.71
N ARG A 42 -14.47 -18.83 -24.56
CA ARG A 42 -13.56 -19.78 -25.24
C ARG A 42 -12.81 -20.66 -24.26
N LEU A 43 -12.17 -20.07 -23.25
CA LEU A 43 -11.44 -20.81 -22.23
C LEU A 43 -12.34 -21.84 -21.52
N LEU A 44 -13.52 -21.45 -21.10
CA LEU A 44 -14.43 -22.33 -20.36
C LEU A 44 -14.94 -23.49 -21.23
N ILE A 45 -15.26 -23.21 -22.51
CA ILE A 45 -15.69 -24.25 -23.50
C ILE A 45 -14.53 -25.25 -23.73
N GLU A 46 -13.30 -24.78 -23.91
CA GLU A 46 -12.11 -25.64 -24.08
C GLU A 46 -11.88 -26.55 -22.87
N GLN A 47 -12.31 -26.15 -21.69
CA GLN A 47 -12.26 -26.95 -20.46
C GLN A 47 -13.51 -27.83 -20.25
N GLY A 48 -14.40 -27.92 -21.25
CA GLY A 48 -15.57 -28.77 -21.22
C GLY A 48 -16.73 -28.23 -20.41
N ILE A 49 -16.73 -26.96 -20.03
CA ILE A 49 -17.83 -26.34 -19.31
C ILE A 49 -18.86 -25.81 -20.30
N THR A 50 -20.14 -26.15 -20.07
CA THR A 50 -21.25 -25.65 -20.91
C THR A 50 -21.46 -24.16 -20.67
N VAL A 51 -21.33 -23.36 -21.73
CA VAL A 51 -21.44 -21.90 -21.68
C VAL A 51 -22.37 -21.44 -22.81
N THR A 52 -23.24 -20.49 -22.52
CA THR A 52 -23.97 -19.73 -23.53
C THR A 52 -23.26 -18.43 -23.82
N GLU A 53 -22.88 -18.16 -25.04
CA GLU A 53 -22.28 -16.88 -25.39
C GLU A 53 -23.31 -15.74 -25.29
N VAL A 54 -22.88 -14.57 -24.88
CA VAL A 54 -23.77 -13.39 -24.73
C VAL A 54 -24.38 -12.98 -26.06
N SER A 55 -23.69 -13.16 -27.18
CA SER A 55 -24.23 -12.95 -28.53
C SER A 55 -25.45 -13.83 -28.81
N ASP A 56 -25.39 -15.11 -28.45
CA ASP A 56 -26.50 -16.06 -28.63
C ASP A 56 -27.66 -15.73 -27.67
N TYR A 57 -27.32 -15.40 -26.42
CA TYR A 57 -28.30 -15.00 -25.40
C TYR A 57 -29.07 -13.72 -25.78
N THR A 58 -28.38 -12.73 -26.33
CA THR A 58 -29.01 -11.47 -26.76
C THR A 58 -29.66 -11.55 -28.11
N GLY A 59 -29.16 -12.42 -28.98
CA GLY A 59 -29.47 -12.46 -30.42
C GLY A 59 -28.81 -11.30 -31.17
N PHE A 60 -27.76 -10.67 -30.62
CA PHE A 60 -27.10 -9.52 -31.20
C PHE A 60 -25.57 -9.76 -31.29
N PRO A 61 -25.00 -9.58 -32.50
CA PRO A 61 -23.57 -9.87 -32.68
C PRO A 61 -22.67 -8.88 -31.92
N GLU A 62 -21.47 -9.34 -31.59
CA GLU A 62 -20.38 -8.46 -31.16
C GLU A 62 -19.99 -7.52 -32.30
N MET A 63 -19.82 -6.23 -32.01
CA MET A 63 -19.55 -5.19 -33.00
C MET A 63 -18.36 -4.28 -32.57
N MET A 64 -17.83 -3.56 -33.57
CA MET A 64 -16.78 -2.54 -33.35
C MET A 64 -15.56 -3.13 -32.62
N ASP A 65 -15.04 -4.23 -33.13
CA ASP A 65 -13.88 -4.95 -32.57
C ASP A 65 -14.05 -5.31 -31.08
N GLY A 66 -15.30 -5.64 -30.66
CA GLY A 66 -15.61 -6.03 -29.30
C GLY A 66 -15.97 -4.90 -28.34
N ARG A 67 -15.95 -3.64 -28.79
CA ARG A 67 -16.34 -2.50 -27.95
C ARG A 67 -17.81 -2.54 -27.52
N VAL A 68 -18.68 -3.16 -28.33
CA VAL A 68 -20.10 -3.37 -28.02
C VAL A 68 -20.40 -4.86 -28.01
N LYS A 69 -20.55 -5.44 -26.83
CA LYS A 69 -20.82 -6.86 -26.64
C LYS A 69 -21.82 -7.11 -25.49
N THR A 70 -21.59 -6.47 -24.33
CA THR A 70 -22.43 -6.62 -23.12
C THR A 70 -23.37 -5.44 -22.88
N LEU A 71 -23.21 -4.34 -23.60
CA LEU A 71 -24.07 -3.16 -23.52
C LEU A 71 -25.39 -3.41 -24.24
N HIS A 72 -26.22 -4.30 -23.69
CA HIS A 72 -27.49 -4.73 -24.30
C HIS A 72 -28.60 -4.75 -23.23
N PRO A 73 -29.86 -4.31 -23.57
CA PRO A 73 -30.97 -4.31 -22.63
C PRO A 73 -31.26 -5.66 -21.96
N LYS A 74 -31.10 -6.78 -22.67
CA LYS A 74 -31.29 -8.12 -22.08
C LYS A 74 -30.27 -8.41 -20.99
N VAL A 75 -29.00 -8.01 -21.16
CA VAL A 75 -27.95 -8.18 -20.14
C VAL A 75 -28.22 -7.29 -18.95
N HIS A 76 -28.32 -5.99 -19.18
CA HIS A 76 -28.51 -5.03 -18.10
C HIS A 76 -29.90 -5.12 -17.44
N GLY A 77 -30.92 -5.45 -18.17
CA GLY A 77 -32.23 -5.74 -17.61
C GLY A 77 -32.22 -7.00 -16.73
N GLY A 78 -31.50 -8.06 -17.15
CA GLY A 78 -31.27 -9.26 -16.32
C GLY A 78 -30.57 -8.99 -15.00
N ILE A 79 -29.60 -8.04 -15.01
CA ILE A 79 -28.86 -7.62 -13.82
C ILE A 79 -29.69 -6.64 -12.97
N LEU A 80 -30.28 -5.60 -13.56
CA LEU A 80 -30.91 -4.49 -12.83
C LEU A 80 -32.36 -4.77 -12.43
N GLY A 81 -33.04 -5.75 -13.05
CA GLY A 81 -34.43 -6.07 -12.76
C GLY A 81 -34.63 -6.46 -11.30
N ARG A 82 -35.54 -5.75 -10.60
CA ARG A 82 -35.86 -6.01 -9.20
C ARG A 82 -36.81 -7.21 -9.11
N ARG A 83 -36.35 -8.27 -8.47
CA ARG A 83 -37.11 -9.53 -8.38
C ARG A 83 -38.43 -9.29 -7.61
N GLY A 84 -39.56 -9.71 -8.21
CA GLY A 84 -40.89 -9.49 -7.65
C GLY A 84 -41.54 -8.14 -7.99
N GLN A 85 -40.78 -7.18 -8.52
CA GLN A 85 -41.29 -5.86 -8.91
C GLN A 85 -41.32 -5.68 -10.43
N ASP A 86 -40.22 -6.07 -11.09
CA ASP A 86 -40.03 -5.85 -12.54
C ASP A 86 -40.30 -7.13 -13.39
N ASP A 87 -40.70 -8.21 -12.76
CA ASP A 87 -40.86 -9.54 -13.40
C ASP A 87 -41.78 -9.51 -14.61
N GLN A 88 -42.89 -8.73 -14.56
CA GLN A 88 -43.83 -8.59 -15.69
C GLN A 88 -43.15 -7.93 -16.90
N VAL A 89 -42.40 -6.85 -16.68
CA VAL A 89 -41.69 -6.14 -17.75
C VAL A 89 -40.57 -7.01 -18.31
N MET A 90 -39.82 -7.69 -17.43
CA MET A 90 -38.77 -8.62 -17.86
C MET A 90 -39.36 -9.74 -18.75
N THR A 91 -40.47 -10.34 -18.35
CA THR A 91 -41.13 -11.38 -19.12
C THR A 91 -41.63 -10.86 -20.47
N GLN A 92 -42.26 -9.68 -20.50
CA GLN A 92 -42.74 -9.03 -21.72
C GLN A 92 -41.65 -8.83 -22.78
N HIS A 93 -40.43 -8.53 -22.32
CA HIS A 93 -39.26 -8.27 -23.18
C HIS A 93 -38.32 -9.47 -23.33
N GLY A 94 -38.70 -10.66 -22.84
CA GLY A 94 -37.87 -11.86 -22.90
C GLY A 94 -36.53 -11.73 -22.14
N ILE A 95 -36.51 -10.93 -21.06
CA ILE A 95 -35.33 -10.70 -20.20
C ILE A 95 -35.34 -11.75 -19.09
N GLN A 96 -34.33 -12.56 -19.06
CA GLN A 96 -34.14 -13.55 -17.99
C GLN A 96 -33.24 -12.98 -16.87
N PRO A 97 -33.50 -13.32 -15.59
CA PRO A 97 -32.68 -12.89 -14.48
C PRO A 97 -31.23 -13.38 -14.59
N ILE A 98 -30.30 -12.53 -14.21
CA ILE A 98 -28.88 -12.85 -13.98
C ILE A 98 -28.65 -12.65 -12.49
N ASP A 99 -28.27 -13.70 -11.75
CA ASP A 99 -28.23 -13.72 -10.30
C ASP A 99 -26.80 -13.47 -9.77
N MET A 100 -25.80 -13.72 -10.61
CA MET A 100 -24.40 -13.47 -10.31
C MET A 100 -23.69 -12.86 -11.52
N VAL A 101 -22.82 -11.89 -11.25
CA VAL A 101 -21.92 -11.28 -12.23
C VAL A 101 -20.49 -11.45 -11.73
N VAL A 102 -19.60 -11.99 -12.57
CA VAL A 102 -18.19 -12.21 -12.26
C VAL A 102 -17.38 -11.48 -13.31
N VAL A 103 -16.86 -10.34 -12.93
CA VAL A 103 -16.17 -9.42 -13.86
C VAL A 103 -15.00 -8.76 -13.13
N ASN A 104 -13.80 -8.93 -13.67
CA ASN A 104 -12.68 -8.03 -13.40
C ASN A 104 -12.40 -7.19 -14.65
N LEU A 105 -11.74 -6.05 -14.46
CA LEU A 105 -11.57 -5.06 -15.51
C LEU A 105 -10.27 -5.31 -16.31
N TYR A 106 -10.13 -4.63 -17.44
CA TYR A 106 -8.89 -4.66 -18.22
C TYR A 106 -7.70 -4.14 -17.39
N PRO A 107 -6.50 -4.70 -17.57
CA PRO A 107 -5.33 -4.36 -16.75
C PRO A 107 -4.71 -3.02 -17.20
N PHE A 108 -5.42 -1.92 -17.00
CA PHE A 108 -4.97 -0.58 -17.41
C PHE A 108 -3.61 -0.23 -16.80
N ALA A 109 -3.39 -0.54 -15.50
CA ALA A 109 -2.11 -0.29 -14.82
C ALA A 109 -0.94 -0.99 -15.51
N ASP A 110 -1.09 -2.29 -15.84
CA ASP A 110 -0.05 -3.07 -16.47
C ASP A 110 0.22 -2.59 -17.91
N THR A 111 -0.82 -2.07 -18.57
CA THR A 111 -0.68 -1.51 -19.92
C THR A 111 0.15 -0.23 -19.90
N VAL A 112 -0.20 0.73 -19.03
CA VAL A 112 0.51 2.02 -18.98
C VAL A 112 1.88 1.94 -18.31
N ALA A 113 2.17 0.86 -17.58
CA ALA A 113 3.50 0.58 -17.03
C ALA A 113 4.53 0.11 -18.06
N LYS A 114 4.09 -0.29 -19.26
CA LYS A 114 5.00 -0.70 -20.34
C LYS A 114 5.73 0.51 -20.92
N LYS A 115 7.04 0.39 -21.12
CA LYS A 115 7.88 1.49 -21.63
C LYS A 115 7.50 1.97 -23.03
N ASP A 116 6.91 1.09 -23.82
CA ASP A 116 6.48 1.30 -25.21
C ASP A 116 4.98 1.57 -25.34
N CYS A 117 4.26 1.78 -24.23
CA CYS A 117 2.83 2.08 -24.24
C CYS A 117 2.57 3.43 -24.90
N THR A 118 1.81 3.40 -25.99
CA THR A 118 1.34 4.62 -26.65
C THR A 118 0.05 5.14 -26.00
N LEU A 119 -0.28 6.41 -26.28
CA LEU A 119 -1.56 6.99 -25.85
C LEU A 119 -2.75 6.19 -26.41
N ALA A 120 -2.63 5.71 -27.65
CA ALA A 120 -3.67 4.90 -28.30
C ALA A 120 -3.85 3.55 -27.58
N ASP A 121 -2.75 2.89 -27.19
CA ASP A 121 -2.81 1.65 -26.41
C ASP A 121 -3.48 1.87 -25.05
N ALA A 122 -3.16 2.95 -24.37
CA ALA A 122 -3.78 3.33 -23.10
C ALA A 122 -5.29 3.52 -23.26
N ILE A 123 -5.73 4.27 -24.29
CA ILE A 123 -7.14 4.52 -24.57
C ILE A 123 -7.89 3.22 -24.91
N GLU A 124 -7.29 2.34 -25.73
CA GLU A 124 -7.94 1.07 -26.13
C GLU A 124 -8.09 0.09 -24.95
N ASN A 125 -7.26 0.23 -23.91
CA ASN A 125 -7.36 -0.58 -22.70
C ASN A 125 -8.28 0.02 -21.61
N ILE A 126 -9.10 1.03 -21.93
CA ILE A 126 -10.18 1.49 -21.07
C ILE A 126 -11.38 0.57 -21.22
N ASP A 127 -11.71 -0.16 -20.16
CA ASP A 127 -12.88 -1.04 -20.14
C ASP A 127 -14.18 -0.23 -19.95
N ILE A 128 -15.13 -0.40 -20.86
CA ILE A 128 -16.46 0.23 -20.80
C ILE A 128 -17.53 -0.76 -20.30
N GLY A 129 -17.54 -1.96 -20.86
CA GLY A 129 -18.56 -2.96 -20.58
C GLY A 129 -18.46 -3.53 -19.16
N GLY A 130 -17.23 -3.79 -18.72
CA GLY A 130 -16.95 -4.32 -17.37
C GLY A 130 -17.46 -3.41 -16.26
N PRO A 131 -17.03 -2.15 -16.17
CA PRO A 131 -17.51 -1.22 -15.15
C PRO A 131 -19.03 -1.03 -15.15
N THR A 132 -19.65 -1.05 -16.33
CA THR A 132 -21.10 -0.90 -16.46
C THR A 132 -21.85 -2.09 -15.84
N MET A 133 -21.38 -3.32 -16.08
CA MET A 133 -21.96 -4.54 -15.48
C MET A 133 -21.70 -4.59 -13.97
N VAL A 134 -20.46 -4.27 -13.53
CA VAL A 134 -20.06 -4.24 -12.13
C VAL A 134 -20.95 -3.28 -11.34
N ARG A 135 -21.09 -2.04 -11.80
CA ARG A 135 -21.91 -1.02 -11.14
C ARG A 135 -23.40 -1.37 -11.14
N SER A 136 -23.92 -1.98 -12.22
CA SER A 136 -25.30 -2.43 -12.30
C SER A 136 -25.61 -3.52 -11.28
N ALA A 137 -24.75 -4.53 -11.18
CA ALA A 137 -24.91 -5.62 -10.22
C ALA A 137 -24.75 -5.13 -8.77
N ALA A 138 -23.75 -4.30 -8.48
CA ALA A 138 -23.56 -3.69 -7.18
C ALA A 138 -24.77 -2.85 -6.74
N LYS A 139 -25.36 -2.07 -7.64
CA LYS A 139 -26.58 -1.31 -7.37
C LYS A 139 -27.75 -2.22 -7.00
N ASN A 140 -27.85 -3.38 -7.63
CA ASN A 140 -28.93 -4.35 -7.39
C ASN A 140 -28.51 -5.49 -6.44
N HIS A 141 -27.60 -5.24 -5.49
CA HIS A 141 -27.06 -6.25 -4.56
C HIS A 141 -28.13 -7.00 -3.74
N LYS A 142 -29.34 -6.47 -3.62
CA LYS A 142 -30.45 -7.19 -2.98
C LYS A 142 -30.80 -8.47 -3.70
N ASP A 143 -30.64 -8.48 -5.01
CA ASP A 143 -31.06 -9.58 -5.88
C ASP A 143 -29.89 -10.24 -6.64
N VAL A 144 -28.75 -9.56 -6.79
CA VAL A 144 -27.60 -9.99 -7.59
C VAL A 144 -26.31 -9.98 -6.79
N ALA A 145 -25.50 -11.01 -6.95
CA ALA A 145 -24.13 -11.05 -6.43
C ALA A 145 -23.14 -10.52 -7.49
N ILE A 146 -22.16 -9.74 -7.07
CA ILE A 146 -21.07 -9.26 -7.94
C ILE A 146 -19.73 -9.69 -7.38
N VAL A 147 -18.91 -10.36 -8.18
CA VAL A 147 -17.57 -10.81 -7.81
C VAL A 147 -16.55 -10.17 -8.74
N VAL A 148 -15.64 -9.38 -8.19
CA VAL A 148 -14.66 -8.60 -8.96
C VAL A 148 -13.22 -9.11 -8.83
N ASN A 149 -12.97 -10.07 -7.95
CA ASN A 149 -11.64 -10.65 -7.77
C ASN A 149 -11.67 -12.15 -7.45
N ALA A 150 -10.62 -12.87 -7.83
CA ALA A 150 -10.48 -14.32 -7.61
C ALA A 150 -10.41 -14.70 -6.12
N ALA A 151 -9.94 -13.82 -5.25
CA ALA A 151 -9.84 -14.08 -3.81
C ALA A 151 -11.21 -14.36 -3.17
N SER A 152 -12.29 -13.89 -3.78
CA SER A 152 -13.66 -14.12 -3.29
C SER A 152 -14.27 -15.44 -3.76
N TYR A 153 -13.69 -16.14 -4.74
CA TYR A 153 -14.30 -17.35 -5.33
C TYR A 153 -14.56 -18.45 -4.32
N GLN A 154 -13.54 -18.80 -3.54
CA GLN A 154 -13.64 -19.87 -2.54
C GLN A 154 -14.70 -19.56 -1.48
N ARG A 155 -14.74 -18.32 -0.98
CA ARG A 155 -15.73 -17.86 0.00
C ARG A 155 -17.17 -17.99 -0.56
N VAL A 156 -17.37 -17.56 -1.79
CA VAL A 156 -18.68 -17.61 -2.47
C VAL A 156 -19.15 -19.05 -2.60
N ILE A 157 -18.30 -19.95 -3.09
CA ILE A 157 -18.65 -21.38 -3.24
C ILE A 157 -18.96 -22.02 -1.89
N ALA A 158 -18.13 -21.78 -0.87
CA ALA A 158 -18.35 -22.32 0.47
C ALA A 158 -19.68 -21.87 1.08
N GLU A 159 -20.08 -20.63 0.85
CA GLU A 159 -21.40 -20.15 1.30
C GLU A 159 -22.53 -20.78 0.49
N MET A 160 -22.42 -20.92 -0.83
CA MET A 160 -23.40 -21.59 -1.67
C MET A 160 -23.63 -23.04 -1.23
N ASP A 161 -22.58 -23.75 -0.78
CA ASP A 161 -22.69 -25.11 -0.27
C ASP A 161 -23.55 -25.19 1.00
N THR A 162 -23.42 -24.21 1.88
CA THR A 162 -24.15 -24.17 3.16
C THR A 162 -25.54 -23.54 3.05
N GLN A 163 -25.80 -22.75 2.02
CA GLN A 163 -27.03 -21.96 1.82
C GLN A 163 -27.88 -22.44 0.62
N GLN A 164 -27.80 -23.72 0.24
CA GLN A 164 -28.62 -24.29 -0.85
C GLN A 164 -28.48 -23.49 -2.17
N ASN A 165 -27.26 -23.33 -2.63
CA ASN A 165 -26.89 -22.53 -3.81
C ASN A 165 -27.31 -21.05 -3.73
N SER A 166 -27.40 -20.50 -2.53
CA SER A 166 -27.77 -19.11 -2.29
C SER A 166 -26.65 -18.34 -1.61
N LEU A 167 -26.70 -17.02 -1.70
CA LEU A 167 -25.87 -16.11 -0.89
C LEU A 167 -26.77 -15.27 0.02
N THR A 168 -26.23 -14.97 1.21
CA THR A 168 -26.88 -14.07 2.17
C THR A 168 -26.89 -12.63 1.67
N GLN A 169 -27.75 -11.80 2.23
CA GLN A 169 -27.80 -10.38 1.90
C GLN A 169 -26.52 -9.67 2.35
N GLU A 170 -25.97 -10.08 3.48
CA GLU A 170 -24.72 -9.55 4.01
C GLU A 170 -23.56 -9.78 3.04
N THR A 171 -23.42 -11.00 2.53
CA THR A 171 -22.37 -11.34 1.56
C THR A 171 -22.55 -10.57 0.25
N ARG A 172 -23.78 -10.48 -0.27
CA ARG A 172 -24.03 -9.69 -1.48
C ARG A 172 -23.74 -8.21 -1.29
N PHE A 173 -24.04 -7.65 -0.10
CA PHE A 173 -23.72 -6.26 0.21
C PHE A 173 -22.20 -6.02 0.32
N ASP A 174 -21.48 -6.91 1.00
CA ASP A 174 -20.01 -6.85 1.09
C ASP A 174 -19.34 -6.92 -0.29
N LEU A 175 -19.80 -7.86 -1.14
CA LEU A 175 -19.34 -7.95 -2.53
C LEU A 175 -19.66 -6.68 -3.36
N ALA A 176 -20.81 -6.05 -3.11
CA ALA A 176 -21.18 -4.80 -3.78
C ALA A 176 -20.29 -3.62 -3.34
N ILE A 177 -19.88 -3.57 -2.08
CA ILE A 177 -18.89 -2.59 -1.61
C ILE A 177 -17.56 -2.81 -2.34
N ALA A 178 -17.06 -4.05 -2.35
CA ALA A 178 -15.82 -4.40 -3.06
C ALA A 178 -15.88 -4.04 -4.56
N ALA A 179 -17.04 -4.16 -5.18
CA ALA A 179 -17.27 -3.78 -6.58
C ALA A 179 -17.14 -2.25 -6.78
N PHE A 180 -17.69 -1.44 -5.88
CA PHE A 180 -17.54 0.02 -5.95
C PHE A 180 -16.11 0.46 -5.63
N GLU A 181 -15.44 -0.19 -4.67
CA GLU A 181 -14.02 0.04 -4.39
C GLU A 181 -13.16 -0.25 -5.62
N HIS A 182 -13.43 -1.36 -6.32
CA HIS A 182 -12.73 -1.75 -7.54
C HIS A 182 -12.90 -0.74 -8.67
N THR A 183 -14.14 -0.29 -8.94
CA THR A 183 -14.39 0.70 -10.01
C THR A 183 -13.86 2.09 -9.65
N ALA A 184 -13.90 2.48 -8.37
CA ALA A 184 -13.33 3.76 -7.91
C ALA A 184 -11.80 3.79 -8.08
N ALA A 185 -11.10 2.71 -7.73
CA ALA A 185 -9.66 2.59 -7.95
C ALA A 185 -9.31 2.64 -9.45
N TYR A 186 -10.07 1.94 -10.28
CA TYR A 186 -9.88 1.89 -11.72
C TYR A 186 -10.05 3.27 -12.36
N ASP A 187 -11.16 3.96 -12.11
CA ASP A 187 -11.42 5.30 -12.63
C ASP A 187 -10.41 6.33 -12.12
N GLY A 188 -10.03 6.22 -10.85
CA GLY A 188 -9.03 7.09 -10.24
C GLY A 188 -7.65 6.96 -10.89
N MET A 189 -7.24 5.75 -11.22
CA MET A 189 -5.98 5.47 -11.92
C MET A 189 -5.98 6.04 -13.33
N ILE A 190 -7.08 5.86 -14.09
CA ILE A 190 -7.26 6.44 -15.43
C ILE A 190 -7.20 7.97 -15.35
N ALA A 191 -7.91 8.57 -14.40
CA ALA A 191 -7.94 10.02 -14.22
C ALA A 191 -6.56 10.59 -13.84
N ASN A 192 -5.79 9.89 -13.00
CA ASN A 192 -4.42 10.28 -12.69
C ASN A 192 -3.54 10.22 -13.93
N TYR A 193 -3.55 9.09 -14.66
CA TYR A 193 -2.70 8.91 -15.84
C TYR A 193 -2.94 9.99 -16.90
N PHE A 194 -4.18 10.15 -17.38
CA PHE A 194 -4.48 11.17 -18.37
C PHE A 194 -4.40 12.61 -17.82
N GLY A 195 -4.59 12.76 -16.52
CA GLY A 195 -4.47 14.06 -15.84
C GLY A 195 -3.07 14.65 -15.90
N THR A 196 -2.03 13.85 -16.05
CA THR A 196 -0.65 14.32 -16.25
C THR A 196 -0.41 14.84 -17.67
N MET A 197 -1.21 14.42 -18.65
CA MET A 197 -1.04 14.76 -20.06
C MET A 197 -1.81 16.03 -20.48
N VAL A 198 -2.73 16.54 -19.65
CA VAL A 198 -3.58 17.68 -20.01
C VAL A 198 -2.82 18.91 -20.50
N PRO A 199 -1.67 19.30 -19.90
CA PRO A 199 -0.91 20.46 -20.34
C PRO A 199 -0.32 20.34 -21.75
N THR A 200 -0.02 19.11 -22.20
CA THR A 200 0.68 18.84 -23.46
C THR A 200 -0.23 18.25 -24.54
N TYR A 201 -1.50 17.96 -24.22
CA TYR A 201 -2.43 17.32 -25.14
C TYR A 201 -2.77 18.20 -26.34
N GLY A 202 -2.47 17.72 -27.54
CA GLY A 202 -2.70 18.44 -28.80
C GLY A 202 -1.57 19.37 -29.24
N GLU A 203 -0.53 19.54 -28.46
CA GLU A 203 0.70 20.19 -28.87
C GLU A 203 1.64 19.17 -29.52
N ASN A 204 2.12 19.45 -30.77
CA ASN A 204 3.09 18.62 -31.45
C ASN A 204 4.51 18.88 -30.89
N SER A 205 4.66 18.85 -29.58
CA SER A 205 5.93 19.07 -28.90
C SER A 205 6.66 17.73 -28.75
N GLU A 206 7.51 17.42 -29.69
CA GLU A 206 8.57 16.43 -29.47
C GLU A 206 9.45 16.95 -28.32
N GLY A 207 9.22 16.48 -27.11
CA GLY A 207 10.05 16.76 -25.95
C GLY A 207 9.42 17.42 -24.74
N ASP A 208 8.14 17.80 -24.78
CA ASP A 208 7.47 18.26 -23.55
C ASP A 208 7.13 17.07 -22.65
N GLU A 209 7.78 17.01 -21.49
CA GLU A 209 7.50 16.02 -20.48
C GLU A 209 6.08 16.21 -19.91
N ASN A 210 5.35 15.11 -19.71
CA ASN A 210 4.09 15.12 -19.00
C ASN A 210 4.28 15.74 -17.61
N SER A 211 3.26 16.42 -17.11
CA SER A 211 3.28 16.95 -15.74
C SER A 211 3.48 15.81 -14.74
N LEU A 212 4.36 16.00 -13.76
CA LEU A 212 4.51 15.05 -12.66
C LEU A 212 3.22 14.90 -11.85
N PHE A 213 2.43 15.97 -11.75
CA PHE A 213 1.22 16.04 -10.93
C PHE A 213 -0.04 16.02 -11.81
N PRO A 214 -0.97 15.06 -11.60
CA PRO A 214 -2.21 14.99 -12.35
C PRO A 214 -3.16 16.14 -11.97
N ARG A 215 -4.08 16.49 -12.88
CA ARG A 215 -5.10 17.52 -12.63
C ARG A 215 -5.99 17.23 -11.41
N THR A 216 -6.27 15.95 -11.14
CA THR A 216 -6.93 15.47 -9.93
C THR A 216 -6.06 14.38 -9.33
N PHE A 217 -5.86 14.41 -8.01
CA PHE A 217 -5.06 13.42 -7.30
C PHE A 217 -5.98 12.38 -6.66
N ASN A 218 -5.93 11.14 -7.16
CA ASN A 218 -6.73 10.02 -6.69
C ASN A 218 -5.81 8.96 -6.08
N GLN A 219 -6.07 8.58 -4.85
CA GLN A 219 -5.37 7.49 -4.17
C GLN A 219 -6.36 6.69 -3.34
N GLN A 220 -6.42 5.39 -3.55
CA GLN A 220 -7.21 4.49 -2.73
C GLN A 220 -6.29 3.80 -1.72
N LEU A 221 -6.64 3.89 -0.46
CA LEU A 221 -5.97 3.21 0.63
C LEU A 221 -6.94 2.23 1.30
N ILE A 222 -6.44 1.07 1.70
CA ILE A 222 -7.20 -0.01 2.34
C ILE A 222 -6.97 0.05 3.85
N LYS A 223 -8.05 0.01 4.63
CA LYS A 223 -7.96 -0.04 6.09
C LYS A 223 -7.32 -1.35 6.56
N LYS A 224 -6.12 -1.26 7.15
CA LYS A 224 -5.39 -2.40 7.71
C LYS A 224 -5.83 -2.71 9.13
N GLN A 225 -6.04 -1.68 9.97
CA GLN A 225 -6.51 -1.88 11.34
C GLN A 225 -7.22 -0.64 11.90
N ASP A 226 -8.15 -0.86 12.84
CA ASP A 226 -8.65 0.17 13.72
C ASP A 226 -7.68 0.37 14.88
N MET A 227 -7.43 1.61 15.27
CA MET A 227 -6.51 1.95 16.34
C MET A 227 -7.27 2.30 17.62
N ARG A 228 -6.65 2.03 18.74
CA ARG A 228 -7.26 2.33 20.04
C ARG A 228 -7.58 3.82 20.21
N TYR A 229 -6.69 4.69 19.72
CA TYR A 229 -6.80 6.15 19.67
C TYR A 229 -5.75 6.70 18.71
N GLY A 230 -5.84 7.99 18.37
CA GLY A 230 -4.89 8.68 17.50
C GLY A 230 -3.62 9.13 18.24
N GLU A 231 -3.05 10.23 17.79
CA GLU A 231 -1.91 10.85 18.48
C GLU A 231 -2.23 11.15 19.94
N ASN A 232 -3.45 11.62 20.18
CA ASN A 232 -3.99 11.89 21.51
C ASN A 232 -5.15 10.94 21.86
N SER A 233 -5.33 10.66 23.15
CA SER A 233 -6.27 9.64 23.64
C SER A 233 -7.75 9.90 23.34
N HIS A 234 -8.13 11.12 23.01
CA HIS A 234 -9.52 11.49 22.66
C HIS A 234 -9.82 11.37 21.16
N GLN A 235 -8.81 11.11 20.33
CA GLN A 235 -8.95 11.00 18.88
C GLN A 235 -9.23 9.55 18.46
N GLN A 236 -10.16 9.36 17.53
CA GLN A 236 -10.32 8.09 16.83
C GLN A 236 -9.32 7.99 15.70
N ALA A 237 -8.81 6.80 15.41
CA ALA A 237 -7.84 6.57 14.36
C ALA A 237 -7.96 5.18 13.73
N ALA A 238 -7.48 5.07 12.50
CA ALA A 238 -7.28 3.82 11.78
C ALA A 238 -6.01 3.92 10.93
N PHE A 239 -5.39 2.79 10.67
CA PHE A 239 -4.26 2.68 9.76
C PHE A 239 -4.72 2.18 8.41
N TYR A 240 -4.42 2.93 7.37
CA TYR A 240 -4.68 2.60 5.98
C TYR A 240 -3.36 2.36 5.25
N VAL A 241 -3.36 1.43 4.31
CA VAL A 241 -2.18 1.05 3.53
C VAL A 241 -2.51 1.04 2.04
N GLU A 242 -1.51 1.13 1.19
CA GLU A 242 -1.65 0.91 -0.24
C GLU A 242 -2.07 -0.52 -0.54
N ALA A 243 -2.81 -0.74 -1.63
CA ALA A 243 -3.26 -2.07 -2.04
C ALA A 243 -2.07 -2.99 -2.40
N LEU A 244 -1.03 -2.42 -3.02
CA LEU A 244 0.19 -3.11 -3.47
C LEU A 244 1.42 -2.27 -3.09
N PRO A 245 1.82 -2.26 -1.80
CA PRO A 245 3.04 -1.56 -1.39
C PRO A 245 4.26 -2.12 -2.10
N GLN A 246 5.09 -1.25 -2.66
CA GLN A 246 6.21 -1.64 -3.53
C GLN A 246 7.53 -1.90 -2.78
N GLU A 247 7.59 -1.54 -1.51
CA GLU A 247 8.82 -1.66 -0.72
C GLU A 247 8.57 -2.15 0.70
N ALA A 248 9.65 -2.64 1.34
CA ALA A 248 9.65 -2.94 2.75
C ALA A 248 9.35 -1.67 3.57
N SER A 249 8.31 -1.72 4.39
CA SER A 249 7.77 -0.58 5.15
C SER A 249 7.02 -1.05 6.39
N VAL A 250 6.59 -0.12 7.22
CA VAL A 250 5.68 -0.45 8.34
C VAL A 250 4.35 -1.01 7.82
N ALA A 251 3.93 -0.60 6.62
CA ALA A 251 2.71 -1.10 5.99
C ALA A 251 2.81 -2.58 5.60
N THR A 252 3.99 -3.05 5.16
CA THR A 252 4.24 -4.45 4.77
C THR A 252 4.75 -5.31 5.92
N ALA A 253 5.21 -4.71 7.02
CA ALA A 253 5.82 -5.42 8.12
C ALA A 253 4.87 -6.45 8.76
N GLN A 254 5.44 -7.62 9.07
CA GLN A 254 4.81 -8.64 9.88
C GLN A 254 5.12 -8.39 11.36
N GLN A 255 4.09 -8.28 12.18
CA GLN A 255 4.25 -8.20 13.62
C GLN A 255 4.38 -9.61 14.21
N ILE A 256 5.58 -9.94 14.73
CA ILE A 256 5.88 -11.25 15.30
C ILE A 256 5.30 -11.38 16.72
N GLN A 257 5.39 -10.32 17.53
CA GLN A 257 4.83 -10.29 18.88
C GLN A 257 4.42 -8.88 19.31
N GLY A 258 3.80 -8.80 20.48
CA GLY A 258 3.39 -7.57 21.16
C GLY A 258 1.93 -7.22 20.92
N LYS A 259 1.48 -6.15 21.58
CA LYS A 259 0.14 -5.56 21.37
C LYS A 259 0.09 -4.90 19.99
N ALA A 260 -1.12 -4.68 19.46
CA ALA A 260 -1.31 -3.90 18.24
C ALA A 260 -0.54 -2.56 18.31
N LEU A 261 0.01 -2.15 17.17
CA LEU A 261 0.71 -0.87 17.05
C LEU A 261 -0.25 0.29 17.34
N SER A 262 0.21 1.28 18.08
CA SER A 262 -0.49 2.55 18.25
C SER A 262 -0.19 3.50 17.09
N PHE A 263 -0.97 4.58 16.98
CA PHE A 263 -0.73 5.66 16.02
C PHE A 263 0.73 6.16 16.09
N ASN A 264 1.20 6.47 17.31
CA ASN A 264 2.57 6.96 17.51
C ASN A 264 3.61 5.87 17.24
N ASN A 265 3.33 4.58 17.54
CA ASN A 265 4.25 3.51 17.18
C ASN A 265 4.45 3.44 15.65
N ILE A 266 3.38 3.55 14.86
CA ILE A 266 3.49 3.51 13.39
C ILE A 266 4.31 4.71 12.89
N ALA A 267 3.99 5.93 13.33
CA ALA A 267 4.68 7.13 12.89
C ALA A 267 6.19 7.13 13.27
N ASP A 268 6.49 6.71 14.50
CA ASP A 268 7.88 6.66 14.98
C ASP A 268 8.66 5.52 14.32
N THR A 269 8.00 4.37 14.06
CA THR A 269 8.63 3.22 13.37
C THR A 269 8.94 3.55 11.92
N ASP A 270 8.03 4.25 11.23
CA ASP A 270 8.25 4.71 9.87
C ASP A 270 9.46 5.64 9.80
N ALA A 271 9.52 6.65 10.68
CA ALA A 271 10.65 7.56 10.75
C ALA A 271 12.00 6.84 11.03
N ALA A 272 11.99 5.82 11.90
CA ALA A 272 13.18 5.05 12.21
C ALA A 272 13.63 4.17 11.03
N LEU A 273 12.67 3.49 10.39
CA LEU A 273 12.93 2.60 9.26
C LEU A 273 13.43 3.37 8.04
N GLU A 274 12.79 4.49 7.69
CA GLU A 274 13.21 5.29 6.55
C GLU A 274 14.61 5.89 6.76
N CYS A 275 14.94 6.30 7.99
CA CYS A 275 16.29 6.77 8.30
C CYS A 275 17.34 5.65 8.19
N VAL A 276 17.07 4.44 8.70
CA VAL A 276 18.08 3.36 8.68
C VAL A 276 18.33 2.84 7.27
N LYS A 277 17.37 2.97 6.36
CA LYS A 277 17.51 2.62 4.93
C LYS A 277 18.56 3.44 4.19
N GLU A 278 18.95 4.60 4.69
CA GLU A 278 19.97 5.45 4.07
C GLU A 278 21.41 4.90 4.20
N PHE A 279 21.60 3.86 4.99
CA PHE A 279 22.92 3.31 5.30
C PHE A 279 23.12 1.93 4.68
N SER A 280 24.29 1.73 4.04
CA SER A 280 24.73 0.47 3.49
C SER A 280 25.47 -0.42 4.50
N GLU A 281 26.16 0.19 5.45
CA GLU A 281 26.86 -0.49 6.54
C GLU A 281 25.86 -0.93 7.62
N PRO A 282 26.20 -1.90 8.51
CA PRO A 282 25.35 -2.22 9.65
C PRO A 282 25.01 -0.99 10.47
N ALA A 283 23.73 -0.66 10.60
CA ALA A 283 23.25 0.59 11.18
C ALA A 283 22.13 0.34 12.20
N CYS A 284 22.09 1.21 13.20
CA CYS A 284 21.00 1.33 14.16
C CYS A 284 20.49 2.76 14.23
N VAL A 285 19.17 2.91 14.18
CA VAL A 285 18.48 4.19 14.41
C VAL A 285 17.51 4.03 15.57
N ILE A 286 17.63 4.93 16.55
CA ILE A 286 16.71 5.03 17.69
C ILE A 286 15.90 6.31 17.52
N VAL A 287 14.57 6.17 17.51
CA VAL A 287 13.63 7.28 17.31
C VAL A 287 12.76 7.49 18.53
N LYS A 288 12.51 8.74 18.84
CA LYS A 288 11.50 9.18 19.80
C LYS A 288 10.76 10.39 19.25
N HIS A 289 9.41 10.30 19.23
CA HIS A 289 8.53 11.36 18.69
C HIS A 289 8.92 11.79 17.26
N ALA A 290 9.04 10.79 16.38
CA ALA A 290 9.40 10.92 14.97
C ALA A 290 10.72 11.70 14.72
N ASN A 291 11.65 11.70 15.68
CA ASN A 291 12.99 12.24 15.50
C ASN A 291 14.04 11.21 15.92
N PRO A 292 15.10 11.01 15.15
CA PRO A 292 16.28 10.28 15.60
C PRO A 292 16.87 10.92 16.84
N CYS A 293 17.04 10.16 17.91
CA CYS A 293 17.76 10.56 19.13
C CYS A 293 19.14 9.89 19.24
N GLY A 294 19.35 8.83 18.46
CA GLY A 294 20.65 8.18 18.32
C GLY A 294 20.73 7.40 17.01
N VAL A 295 21.79 7.62 16.25
CA VAL A 295 22.10 6.92 15.00
C VAL A 295 23.57 6.55 15.01
N ALA A 296 23.89 5.32 14.64
CA ALA A 296 25.28 4.90 14.49
C ALA A 296 25.44 3.76 13.50
N LEU A 297 26.63 3.69 12.91
CA LEU A 297 27.13 2.53 12.18
C LEU A 297 28.05 1.72 13.10
N GLY A 298 28.25 0.45 12.76
CA GLY A 298 29.15 -0.47 13.45
C GLY A 298 29.66 -1.57 12.56
N GLU A 299 30.61 -2.37 13.04
CA GLU A 299 31.03 -3.59 12.33
C GLU A 299 29.90 -4.63 12.26
N ASN A 300 28.98 -4.57 13.24
CA ASN A 300 27.76 -5.36 13.34
C ASN A 300 26.64 -4.54 13.99
N ILE A 301 25.43 -5.07 14.04
CA ILE A 301 24.27 -4.34 14.58
C ILE A 301 24.31 -4.17 16.09
N LEU A 302 25.01 -5.02 16.82
CA LEU A 302 25.21 -4.86 18.27
C LEU A 302 26.03 -3.61 18.56
N GLU A 303 27.16 -3.48 17.88
CA GLU A 303 27.98 -2.27 18.00
C GLU A 303 27.21 -1.03 17.58
N ALA A 304 26.54 -1.08 16.43
CA ALA A 304 25.72 0.02 15.95
C ALA A 304 24.67 0.43 17.01
N TYR A 305 23.98 -0.53 17.64
CA TYR A 305 23.02 -0.25 18.71
C TYR A 305 23.69 0.39 19.95
N GLN A 306 24.79 -0.17 20.42
CA GLN A 306 25.48 0.33 21.62
C GLN A 306 25.95 1.76 21.42
N ARG A 307 26.43 2.10 20.24
CA ARG A 307 26.87 3.44 19.85
C ARG A 307 25.67 4.39 19.67
N ALA A 308 24.63 3.99 18.98
CA ALA A 308 23.41 4.79 18.83
C ALA A 308 22.77 5.12 20.19
N TYR A 309 22.68 4.12 21.08
CA TYR A 309 22.14 4.30 22.42
C TYR A 309 22.95 5.30 23.27
N LYS A 310 24.28 5.36 23.09
CA LYS A 310 25.16 6.26 23.81
C LYS A 310 24.90 7.73 23.48
N THR A 311 24.30 8.05 22.35
CA THR A 311 24.01 9.44 21.94
C THR A 311 23.09 10.15 22.94
N ASP A 312 21.97 9.50 23.33
CA ASP A 312 20.94 10.06 24.21
C ASP A 312 20.13 8.93 24.85
N PRO A 313 20.67 8.24 25.86
CA PRO A 313 20.00 7.16 26.57
C PRO A 313 18.67 7.59 27.22
N THR A 314 18.60 8.85 27.64
CA THR A 314 17.42 9.43 28.28
C THR A 314 16.27 9.50 27.31
N SER A 315 16.47 9.99 26.09
CA SER A 315 15.43 10.03 25.04
C SER A 315 15.15 8.66 24.45
N ALA A 316 16.12 7.75 24.44
CA ALA A 316 15.95 6.38 23.95
C ALA A 316 14.96 5.53 24.77
N PHE A 317 14.70 5.91 26.03
CA PHE A 317 13.76 5.21 26.89
C PHE A 317 12.33 5.21 26.28
N GLY A 318 11.78 4.02 26.04
CA GLY A 318 10.48 3.86 25.38
C GLY A 318 10.48 4.31 23.91
N GLY A 319 11.64 4.33 23.28
CA GLY A 319 11.81 4.64 21.86
C GLY A 319 11.58 3.45 20.96
N ILE A 320 11.77 3.69 19.67
CA ILE A 320 11.70 2.73 18.57
C ILE A 320 13.10 2.47 18.05
N ILE A 321 13.44 1.23 17.80
CA ILE A 321 14.77 0.83 17.28
C ILE A 321 14.60 0.19 15.91
N ALA A 322 15.30 0.70 14.91
CA ALA A 322 15.35 0.14 13.57
C ALA A 322 16.77 -0.30 13.19
N PHE A 323 16.85 -1.45 12.51
CA PHE A 323 18.09 -2.01 11.97
C PHE A 323 17.96 -2.23 10.45
N ASN A 324 19.08 -2.20 9.75
CA ASN A 324 19.19 -2.54 8.34
C ASN A 324 19.78 -3.93 8.07
N ARG A 325 19.93 -4.75 9.10
CA ARG A 325 20.35 -6.15 9.05
C ARG A 325 19.45 -6.99 9.96
N GLU A 326 19.57 -8.32 9.84
CA GLU A 326 18.89 -9.26 10.71
C GLU A 326 19.13 -8.96 12.20
N LEU A 327 18.07 -8.94 12.99
CA LEU A 327 18.18 -8.88 14.45
C LEU A 327 18.63 -10.22 14.99
N ASP A 328 19.84 -10.29 15.52
CA ASP A 328 20.43 -11.47 16.15
C ASP A 328 20.13 -11.57 17.66
N ALA A 329 20.45 -12.72 18.22
CA ALA A 329 20.18 -13.04 19.62
C ALA A 329 20.93 -12.13 20.60
N GLU A 330 22.21 -11.83 20.34
CA GLU A 330 23.07 -11.03 21.24
C GLU A 330 22.59 -9.57 21.28
N THR A 331 22.25 -9.01 20.14
CA THR A 331 21.68 -7.67 20.02
C THR A 331 20.31 -7.59 20.72
N ALA A 332 19.44 -8.57 20.49
CA ALA A 332 18.15 -8.64 21.14
C ALA A 332 18.26 -8.71 22.67
N GLN A 333 19.15 -9.57 23.19
CA GLN A 333 19.41 -9.71 24.62
C GLN A 333 19.91 -8.37 25.22
N THR A 334 20.87 -7.75 24.56
CA THR A 334 21.43 -6.47 25.01
C THR A 334 20.35 -5.38 25.08
N ILE A 335 19.48 -5.29 24.09
CA ILE A 335 18.40 -4.29 24.05
C ILE A 335 17.45 -4.46 25.24
N ILE A 336 16.92 -5.69 25.44
CA ILE A 336 15.89 -5.93 26.47
C ILE A 336 16.40 -5.83 27.90
N GLU A 337 17.71 -5.99 28.09
CA GLU A 337 18.38 -5.78 29.38
C GLU A 337 18.67 -4.30 29.66
N LYS A 338 19.05 -3.55 28.61
CA LYS A 338 19.61 -2.20 28.75
C LYS A 338 18.53 -1.11 28.80
N GLN A 339 17.44 -1.25 28.02
CA GLN A 339 16.40 -0.22 27.97
C GLN A 339 14.99 -0.76 27.88
N PHE A 340 14.04 0.07 28.28
CA PHE A 340 12.65 -0.12 27.87
C PHE A 340 12.50 0.33 26.41
N VAL A 341 12.01 -0.58 25.54
CA VAL A 341 11.77 -0.33 24.12
C VAL A 341 10.31 -0.66 23.78
N GLU A 342 9.67 0.15 22.95
CA GLU A 342 8.30 -0.10 22.51
C GLU A 342 8.21 -0.93 21.24
N VAL A 343 9.05 -0.65 20.24
CA VAL A 343 9.08 -1.35 18.96
C VAL A 343 10.52 -1.61 18.54
N ILE A 344 10.77 -2.80 18.01
CA ILE A 344 12.00 -3.14 17.30
C ILE A 344 11.59 -3.58 15.90
N ILE A 345 12.22 -3.02 14.86
CA ILE A 345 11.99 -3.39 13.47
C ILE A 345 13.31 -3.70 12.78
N ALA A 346 13.31 -4.79 12.02
CA ALA A 346 14.45 -5.23 11.22
C ALA A 346 13.98 -5.90 9.91
N PRO A 347 14.86 -6.04 8.90
CA PRO A 347 14.54 -6.78 7.67
C PRO A 347 14.16 -8.24 7.93
N SER A 348 14.85 -8.88 8.89
CA SER A 348 14.56 -10.23 9.38
C SER A 348 14.92 -10.34 10.85
N VAL A 349 14.39 -11.36 11.51
CA VAL A 349 14.61 -11.61 12.94
C VAL A 349 14.97 -13.10 13.15
N SER A 350 16.10 -13.37 13.78
CA SER A 350 16.51 -14.75 14.05
C SER A 350 15.56 -15.43 15.05
N SER A 351 15.41 -16.75 14.95
CA SER A 351 14.57 -17.54 15.87
C SER A 351 14.98 -17.37 17.34
N ASP A 352 16.28 -17.24 17.60
CA ASP A 352 16.79 -17.05 18.95
C ASP A 352 16.46 -15.63 19.46
N ALA A 353 16.54 -14.61 18.61
CA ALA A 353 16.11 -13.26 18.96
C ALA A 353 14.62 -13.20 19.30
N ILE A 354 13.77 -13.90 18.55
CA ILE A 354 12.32 -14.01 18.85
C ILE A 354 12.13 -14.58 20.26
N ASN A 355 12.81 -15.68 20.58
CA ASN A 355 12.72 -16.33 21.90
C ASN A 355 13.17 -15.42 23.04
N ILE A 356 14.20 -14.63 22.82
CA ILE A 356 14.74 -13.66 23.79
C ILE A 356 13.75 -12.51 24.03
N VAL A 357 13.26 -11.90 22.96
CA VAL A 357 12.32 -10.78 23.04
C VAL A 357 10.98 -11.21 23.64
N ALA A 358 10.60 -12.50 23.53
CA ALA A 358 9.39 -13.07 24.12
C ALA A 358 9.32 -12.92 25.65
N ALA A 359 10.46 -12.75 26.33
CA ALA A 359 10.50 -12.42 27.76
C ALA A 359 9.88 -11.07 28.11
N LYS A 360 9.78 -10.16 27.14
CA LYS A 360 9.18 -8.82 27.27
C LYS A 360 7.92 -8.71 26.39
N LYS A 361 6.84 -9.33 26.81
CA LYS A 361 5.56 -9.48 26.04
C LYS A 361 4.98 -8.17 25.49
N ASN A 362 5.34 -7.01 26.01
CA ASN A 362 4.84 -5.72 25.56
C ASN A 362 5.68 -5.10 24.42
N VAL A 363 6.90 -5.59 24.19
CA VAL A 363 7.72 -5.16 23.04
C VAL A 363 7.08 -5.65 21.77
N ARG A 364 6.90 -4.75 20.81
CA ARG A 364 6.43 -5.08 19.47
C ARG A 364 7.63 -5.38 18.60
N LEU A 365 7.68 -6.59 18.09
CA LEU A 365 8.76 -7.05 17.21
C LEU A 365 8.24 -7.17 15.79
N LEU A 366 8.86 -6.46 14.87
CA LEU A 366 8.45 -6.35 13.47
C LEU A 366 9.54 -6.86 12.54
N GLU A 367 9.12 -7.63 11.53
CA GLU A 367 9.94 -8.03 10.39
C GLU A 367 9.36 -7.39 9.14
N CYS A 368 10.13 -6.52 8.44
CA CYS A 368 9.65 -5.75 7.32
C CYS A 368 10.07 -6.28 5.94
N GLY A 369 10.95 -7.28 5.90
CA GLY A 369 11.55 -7.77 4.67
C GLY A 369 12.76 -6.94 4.22
N GLN A 370 13.43 -7.43 3.18
CA GLN A 370 14.59 -6.76 2.59
C GLN A 370 14.16 -5.64 1.64
N TRP A 371 15.00 -4.62 1.50
CA TRP A 371 14.87 -3.58 0.49
C TRP A 371 16.14 -3.50 -0.34
N SER A 372 16.03 -3.22 -1.63
CA SER A 372 17.19 -3.16 -2.54
C SER A 372 17.41 -1.78 -3.14
N THR A 373 16.34 -1.05 -3.39
CA THR A 373 16.38 0.27 -4.03
C THR A 373 15.33 1.18 -3.42
N LYS A 374 15.59 2.49 -3.49
CA LYS A 374 14.58 3.50 -3.16
C LYS A 374 13.52 3.50 -4.24
N THR A 375 12.26 3.44 -3.86
CA THR A 375 11.14 3.54 -4.79
C THR A 375 10.80 5.00 -5.04
N THR A 376 10.42 5.30 -6.28
CA THR A 376 9.80 6.58 -6.63
C THR A 376 8.40 6.64 -6.03
N GLY A 377 7.91 7.84 -5.74
CA GLY A 377 6.57 8.03 -5.18
C GLY A 377 6.40 9.45 -4.67
N PHE A 378 5.24 9.69 -4.05
CA PHE A 378 4.91 10.98 -3.48
C PHE A 378 5.01 10.97 -1.95
N ASP A 379 5.42 12.09 -1.41
CA ASP A 379 5.26 12.46 0.00
C ASP A 379 4.06 13.40 0.14
N LEU A 380 3.17 13.09 1.09
CA LEU A 380 1.87 13.71 1.23
C LEU A 380 1.73 14.40 2.58
N LYS A 381 1.42 15.69 2.57
CA LYS A 381 1.15 16.45 3.79
C LYS A 381 -0.26 17.03 3.78
N ARG A 382 -1.11 16.51 4.65
CA ARG A 382 -2.46 17.05 4.84
C ARG A 382 -2.41 18.47 5.41
N VAL A 383 -3.13 19.39 4.77
CA VAL A 383 -3.40 20.73 5.26
C VAL A 383 -4.91 20.95 5.33
N ASN A 384 -5.35 21.96 6.08
CA ASN A 384 -6.79 22.25 6.14
C ASN A 384 -7.31 22.67 4.75
N GLY A 385 -8.30 21.94 4.24
CA GLY A 385 -8.87 22.17 2.91
C GLY A 385 -8.07 21.64 1.73
N GLY A 386 -6.91 20.99 1.95
CA GLY A 386 -6.07 20.51 0.84
C GLY A 386 -5.02 19.48 1.21
N LEU A 387 -4.20 19.15 0.24
CA LEU A 387 -3.08 18.24 0.32
C LEU A 387 -1.87 18.87 -0.39
N LEU A 388 -0.73 18.92 0.28
CA LEU A 388 0.54 19.18 -0.38
C LEU A 388 1.08 17.84 -0.86
N VAL A 389 1.48 17.79 -2.12
CA VAL A 389 2.05 16.63 -2.77
C VAL A 389 3.40 17.02 -3.34
N GLN A 390 4.42 16.26 -3.04
CA GLN A 390 5.76 16.41 -3.60
C GLN A 390 6.33 15.03 -3.93
N ASP A 391 7.35 14.97 -4.74
CA ASP A 391 8.16 13.75 -4.91
C ASP A 391 8.91 13.44 -3.61
N ARG A 392 9.18 12.14 -3.38
CA ARG A 392 9.98 11.72 -2.24
C ARG A 392 11.39 12.30 -2.34
N ASP A 393 11.91 12.81 -1.23
CA ASP A 393 13.29 13.29 -1.17
C ASP A 393 14.27 12.13 -1.35
N GLN A 394 14.80 11.99 -2.56
CA GLN A 394 15.84 11.03 -2.92
C GLN A 394 17.21 11.70 -3.08
N GLY A 395 17.27 13.01 -2.87
CA GLY A 395 18.49 13.78 -2.98
C GLY A 395 19.55 13.28 -2.00
N MET A 396 20.74 13.00 -2.50
CA MET A 396 21.90 12.62 -1.71
C MET A 396 23.12 13.37 -2.22
N VAL A 397 23.98 13.80 -1.29
CA VAL A 397 25.23 14.46 -1.57
C VAL A 397 26.34 13.43 -1.48
N GLU A 398 27.20 13.41 -2.47
CA GLU A 398 28.43 12.61 -2.52
C GLU A 398 29.65 13.46 -2.16
N LEU A 399 30.78 12.82 -1.81
CA LEU A 399 32.04 13.53 -1.52
C LEU A 399 32.48 14.47 -2.63
N SER A 400 32.26 14.07 -3.89
CA SER A 400 32.58 14.85 -5.08
C SER A 400 31.78 16.14 -5.23
N ASP A 401 30.62 16.22 -4.59
CA ASP A 401 29.72 17.39 -4.67
C ASP A 401 30.07 18.45 -3.61
N LEU A 402 30.94 18.08 -2.65
CA LEU A 402 31.32 18.95 -1.56
C LEU A 402 32.36 19.98 -2.00
N GLN A 403 32.11 21.24 -1.68
CA GLN A 403 33.08 22.33 -1.89
C GLN A 403 33.49 22.90 -0.56
N VAL A 404 34.81 22.86 -0.26
CA VAL A 404 35.38 23.46 0.95
C VAL A 404 35.45 24.96 0.77
N VAL A 405 34.73 25.70 1.63
CA VAL A 405 34.70 27.17 1.61
C VAL A 405 35.33 27.79 2.85
N SER A 406 35.83 26.97 3.77
CA SER A 406 36.52 27.38 4.99
C SER A 406 38.04 27.55 4.75
N GLU A 407 38.69 28.35 5.60
CA GLU A 407 40.16 28.51 5.53
C GLU A 407 40.88 27.20 5.86
N ARG A 408 40.39 26.47 6.88
CA ARG A 408 40.90 25.14 7.23
C ARG A 408 40.30 24.09 6.33
N GLN A 409 41.14 23.24 5.79
CA GLN A 409 40.68 22.05 5.07
C GLN A 409 40.19 20.97 6.04
N PRO A 410 39.08 20.31 5.79
CA PRO A 410 38.63 19.17 6.58
C PRO A 410 39.55 17.97 6.34
N THR A 411 39.64 17.10 7.33
CA THR A 411 40.21 15.76 7.14
C THR A 411 39.22 14.83 6.46
N ASP A 412 39.69 13.69 5.94
CA ASP A 412 38.84 12.67 5.36
C ASP A 412 37.80 12.11 6.37
N ALA A 413 38.18 12.02 7.64
CA ALA A 413 37.27 11.59 8.70
C ALA A 413 36.13 12.61 8.92
N GLU A 414 36.48 13.92 8.96
CA GLU A 414 35.46 14.98 9.09
C GLU A 414 34.51 15.05 7.89
N LEU A 415 35.03 14.82 6.69
CA LEU A 415 34.17 14.74 5.47
C LEU A 415 33.20 13.55 5.56
N LYS A 416 33.68 12.41 6.04
CA LYS A 416 32.83 11.23 6.26
C LYS A 416 31.74 11.48 7.30
N ASP A 417 32.11 12.08 8.43
CA ASP A 417 31.18 12.47 9.49
C ASP A 417 30.16 13.52 9.00
N ALA A 418 30.59 14.46 8.15
CA ALA A 418 29.66 15.44 7.53
C ALA A 418 28.62 14.77 6.64
N LEU A 419 28.99 13.79 5.82
CA LEU A 419 28.04 13.02 5.01
C LEU A 419 27.12 12.15 5.88
N PHE A 420 27.63 11.57 6.95
CA PHE A 420 26.81 10.87 7.93
C PHE A 420 25.79 11.82 8.57
N CYS A 421 26.22 13.01 9.02
CA CYS A 421 25.30 14.05 9.53
C CYS A 421 24.26 14.45 8.51
N TRP A 422 24.62 14.59 7.23
CA TRP A 422 23.70 14.93 6.15
C TRP A 422 22.58 13.91 6.05
N LYS A 423 22.90 12.61 6.02
CA LYS A 423 21.94 11.51 5.98
C LYS A 423 20.98 11.53 7.17
N VAL A 424 21.52 11.73 8.38
CA VAL A 424 20.70 11.78 9.60
C VAL A 424 19.81 13.04 9.63
N ALA A 425 20.36 14.20 9.25
CA ALA A 425 19.65 15.48 9.32
C ALA A 425 18.40 15.52 8.44
N LYS A 426 18.37 14.76 7.34
CA LYS A 426 17.21 14.56 6.47
C LYS A 426 15.98 14.09 7.25
N TYR A 427 16.17 13.28 8.29
CA TYR A 427 15.09 12.69 9.12
C TYR A 427 14.86 13.43 10.43
N VAL A 428 15.56 14.56 10.68
CA VAL A 428 15.38 15.38 11.87
C VAL A 428 14.50 16.59 11.56
N LYS A 429 13.50 16.84 12.38
CA LYS A 429 12.59 17.98 12.21
C LYS A 429 13.34 19.31 12.21
N SER A 430 13.07 20.13 11.22
CA SER A 430 13.63 21.47 11.05
C SER A 430 13.15 22.43 12.16
N ASN A 431 13.98 23.38 12.64
CA ASN A 431 15.40 23.45 12.33
C ASN A 431 16.14 22.30 12.98
N ALA A 432 16.97 21.61 12.20
CA ALA A 432 17.76 20.47 12.64
C ALA A 432 19.25 20.83 12.74
N ILE A 433 19.90 20.42 13.82
CA ILE A 433 21.36 20.38 13.95
C ILE A 433 21.75 19.01 14.46
N VAL A 434 22.65 18.36 13.74
CA VAL A 434 23.18 17.03 14.06
C VAL A 434 24.70 17.16 14.20
N TYR A 435 25.23 16.73 15.33
CA TYR A 435 26.66 16.55 15.55
C TYR A 435 26.99 15.06 15.52
N ALA A 436 28.06 14.71 14.82
CA ALA A 436 28.53 13.33 14.74
C ALA A 436 30.04 13.25 14.81
N LYS A 437 30.54 12.08 15.22
CA LYS A 437 31.97 11.75 15.28
C LYS A 437 32.14 10.24 15.08
N GLY A 438 32.93 9.87 14.08
CA GLY A 438 33.24 8.48 13.79
C GLY A 438 31.98 7.64 13.46
N ASP A 439 31.12 8.09 12.53
CA ASP A 439 29.90 7.41 12.11
C ASP A 439 28.85 7.18 13.24
N MET A 440 28.83 8.08 14.25
CA MET A 440 27.88 8.06 15.35
C MET A 440 27.39 9.47 15.65
N THR A 441 26.11 9.68 15.87
CA THR A 441 25.58 10.92 16.40
C THR A 441 26.11 11.14 17.82
N ILE A 442 26.50 12.38 18.13
CA ILE A 442 26.94 12.79 19.48
C ILE A 442 26.00 13.83 20.09
N GLY A 443 25.13 14.42 19.27
CA GLY A 443 24.10 15.33 19.75
C GLY A 443 23.13 15.69 18.64
N VAL A 444 21.82 15.67 18.95
CA VAL A 444 20.74 16.01 18.02
C VAL A 444 19.84 17.09 18.60
N GLY A 445 19.70 18.19 17.89
CA GLY A 445 18.76 19.27 18.17
C GLY A 445 17.70 19.33 17.08
N ALA A 446 16.44 19.04 17.44
CA ALA A 446 15.33 18.90 16.51
C ALA A 446 14.22 19.91 16.78
N GLY A 447 13.51 20.32 15.70
CA GLY A 447 12.22 20.99 15.80
C GLY A 447 12.23 22.38 16.44
N GLN A 448 13.36 23.08 16.44
CA GLN A 448 13.46 24.39 17.03
C GLN A 448 13.20 25.52 16.02
N MET A 449 12.62 26.62 16.50
CA MET A 449 12.36 27.80 15.68
C MET A 449 13.67 28.53 15.25
N SER A 450 14.77 28.28 15.92
CA SER A 450 16.07 28.86 15.65
C SER A 450 17.17 27.81 15.56
N ARG A 451 18.03 27.89 14.53
CA ARG A 451 19.21 27.01 14.39
C ARG A 451 20.13 27.10 15.58
N VAL A 452 20.26 28.32 16.15
CA VAL A 452 21.10 28.56 17.36
C VAL A 452 20.59 27.73 18.52
N TYR A 453 19.28 27.66 18.75
CA TYR A 453 18.73 26.83 19.82
C TYR A 453 18.86 25.34 19.53
N SER A 454 18.69 24.91 18.29
CA SER A 454 18.94 23.50 17.91
C SER A 454 20.39 23.11 18.19
N ALA A 455 21.35 23.97 17.83
CA ALA A 455 22.76 23.76 18.11
C ALA A 455 23.05 23.70 19.63
N LYS A 456 22.48 24.62 20.41
CA LYS A 456 22.59 24.59 21.87
C LYS A 456 22.03 23.30 22.47
N ILE A 457 20.85 22.86 22.04
CA ILE A 457 20.24 21.63 22.54
C ILE A 457 21.11 20.43 22.19
N ALA A 458 21.58 20.33 20.94
CA ALA A 458 22.50 19.26 20.55
C ALA A 458 23.78 19.24 21.40
N GLY A 459 24.37 20.42 21.65
CA GLY A 459 25.56 20.54 22.50
C GLY A 459 25.30 20.19 23.97
N ILE A 460 24.17 20.61 24.54
CA ILE A 460 23.77 20.26 25.91
C ILE A 460 23.64 18.74 26.06
N LYS A 461 22.89 18.09 25.13
CA LYS A 461 22.71 16.64 25.15
C LYS A 461 24.04 15.87 25.01
N ALA A 462 24.93 16.35 24.15
CA ALA A 462 26.27 15.78 24.04
C ALA A 462 27.04 15.89 25.36
N ALA A 463 27.03 17.06 25.99
CA ALA A 463 27.74 17.28 27.27
C ALA A 463 27.15 16.42 28.40
N ASP A 464 25.84 16.26 28.48
CA ASP A 464 25.17 15.41 29.48
C ASP A 464 25.66 13.95 29.42
N GLU A 465 25.99 13.47 28.21
CA GLU A 465 26.49 12.10 27.97
C GLU A 465 28.05 12.03 27.91
N GLY A 466 28.73 13.12 28.22
CA GLY A 466 30.20 13.20 28.19
C GLY A 466 30.78 13.07 26.77
N LEU A 467 30.02 13.46 25.75
CA LEU A 467 30.44 13.49 24.35
C LEU A 467 30.93 14.91 24.00
N GLU A 468 32.14 14.98 23.43
CA GLU A 468 32.76 16.26 23.08
C GLU A 468 32.29 16.70 21.68
N VAL A 469 31.76 17.92 21.60
CA VAL A 469 31.36 18.59 20.36
C VAL A 469 32.50 19.42 19.76
N GLU A 470 33.45 19.82 20.60
CA GLU A 470 34.67 20.56 20.19
C GLU A 470 35.72 19.61 19.64
N GLY A 471 36.34 19.97 18.48
CA GLY A 471 37.40 19.21 17.86
C GLY A 471 38.03 19.91 16.67
#